data_6d5bb41bb5ed81e933478328239ac2c4
#
_entry.id   6d5bb41bb5ed81e933478328239ac2c4
#
_cell.length_a   1.000
_cell.length_b   1.000
_cell.length_c   1.000
_cell.angle_alpha   90.00
_cell.angle_beta   90.00
_cell.angle_gamma   90.00
#
_symmetry.space_group_name_H-M   'P 1'
#
loop_
_entity.id
_entity.type
_entity.pdbx_description
1 polymer ?
#
loop_
_entity_poly.entity_id
_entity_poly.type
_entity_poly.pdbx_seq_one_letter_code
_entity_poly.pdbx_strand_id
1 'polypeptide(L)'
;FMQPIEMRMQELMEAGVRSDIAVKLYGEDLDVLRANAQKIVKVVESVPGAADVRAERVAGLPYLRVRVRRDAIARHGLDAQDVLNTVEAIGGKVVGQVVEGNRRFALQVRIDAGQRANVEAIQNLKVGDKEGHFIPLAQLAEIWEEEGPAQISRENAQRRISVEVNVRGRDLAGFVTEARRTVENKIKVPEGYTLEWGGKF
;
A
#
# COMPACT_ATOMS: atom_id res chain seq x y z
N PHE A 1 -9.24 -30.79 0.95
CA PHE A 1 -10.45 -30.48 0.18
C PHE A 1 -10.12 -29.35 -0.79
N MET A 2 -10.03 -29.64 -2.10
CA MET A 2 -9.96 -28.60 -3.12
C MET A 2 -11.39 -28.17 -3.44
N GLN A 3 -11.73 -26.93 -3.11
CA GLN A 3 -12.95 -26.32 -3.62
C GLN A 3 -12.78 -25.96 -5.10
N PRO A 4 -13.80 -26.13 -5.95
CA PRO A 4 -13.75 -25.68 -7.35
C PRO A 4 -13.46 -24.20 -7.44
N ILE A 5 -12.66 -23.79 -8.43
CA ILE A 5 -12.23 -22.40 -8.66
C ILE A 5 -13.44 -21.46 -8.82
N GLU A 6 -14.53 -21.92 -9.38
CA GLU A 6 -15.76 -21.15 -9.60
C GLU A 6 -16.45 -20.74 -8.28
N MET A 7 -16.50 -21.63 -7.28
CA MET A 7 -17.03 -21.28 -5.95
C MET A 7 -16.17 -20.23 -5.24
N ARG A 8 -14.85 -20.30 -5.38
CA ARG A 8 -13.94 -19.28 -4.83
C ARG A 8 -14.08 -17.92 -5.51
N MET A 9 -14.37 -17.87 -6.80
CA MET A 9 -14.62 -16.61 -7.51
C MET A 9 -15.94 -15.96 -7.11
N GLN A 10 -17.01 -16.75 -6.92
CA GLN A 10 -18.28 -16.24 -6.43
C GLN A 10 -18.19 -15.67 -5.01
N GLU A 11 -17.52 -16.38 -4.10
CA GLU A 11 -17.27 -15.92 -2.73
C GLU A 11 -16.46 -14.61 -2.69
N LEU A 12 -15.49 -14.44 -3.61
CA LEU A 12 -14.70 -13.21 -3.76
C LEU A 12 -15.52 -12.05 -4.32
N MET A 13 -16.48 -12.32 -5.20
CA MET A 13 -17.33 -11.30 -5.82
C MET A 13 -18.46 -10.82 -4.90
N GLU A 14 -19.04 -11.71 -4.07
CA GLU A 14 -20.17 -11.37 -3.19
C GLU A 14 -19.73 -10.75 -1.85
N ALA A 15 -18.65 -11.24 -1.24
CA ALA A 15 -18.20 -10.76 0.07
C ALA A 15 -16.94 -9.88 0.03
N GLY A 16 -16.20 -9.88 -1.07
CA GLY A 16 -14.93 -9.16 -1.20
C GLY A 16 -13.84 -9.60 -0.21
N VAL A 17 -14.04 -10.73 0.49
CA VAL A 17 -13.19 -11.21 1.59
C VAL A 17 -12.98 -12.72 1.46
N ARG A 18 -11.73 -13.17 1.70
CA ARG A 18 -11.32 -14.58 1.59
C ARG A 18 -11.56 -15.40 2.88
N SER A 19 -12.19 -14.82 3.89
CA SER A 19 -12.42 -15.42 5.21
C SER A 19 -13.91 -15.58 5.49
N ASP A 20 -14.24 -16.36 6.53
CA ASP A 20 -15.63 -16.56 6.94
C ASP A 20 -16.30 -15.28 7.41
N ILE A 21 -15.53 -14.40 8.08
CA ILE A 21 -15.98 -13.14 8.65
C ILE A 21 -14.96 -12.05 8.37
N ALA A 22 -15.43 -10.84 8.11
CA ALA A 22 -14.64 -9.63 8.05
C ALA A 22 -15.21 -8.53 8.94
N VAL A 23 -14.36 -7.92 9.73
CA VAL A 23 -14.65 -6.68 10.44
C VAL A 23 -14.01 -5.54 9.64
N LYS A 24 -14.84 -4.71 9.02
CA LYS A 24 -14.40 -3.59 8.20
C LYS A 24 -14.42 -2.32 9.05
N LEU A 25 -13.29 -1.66 9.15
CA LEU A 25 -13.15 -0.36 9.82
C LEU A 25 -12.97 0.72 8.75
N TYR A 26 -13.86 1.71 8.74
CA TYR A 26 -13.83 2.85 7.81
C TYR A 26 -13.37 4.12 8.51
N GLY A 27 -12.65 4.99 7.79
CA GLY A 27 -12.20 6.29 8.29
C GLY A 27 -11.22 6.96 7.34
N GLU A 28 -10.81 8.18 7.68
CA GLU A 28 -9.97 8.98 6.78
C GLU A 28 -8.47 8.74 6.96
N ASP A 29 -7.99 8.58 8.18
CA ASP A 29 -6.58 8.45 8.50
C ASP A 29 -6.15 6.97 8.55
N LEU A 30 -5.15 6.60 7.73
CA LEU A 30 -4.66 5.22 7.62
C LEU A 30 -3.93 4.73 8.87
N ASP A 31 -3.25 5.62 9.59
CA ASP A 31 -2.52 5.23 10.81
C ASP A 31 -3.49 4.97 11.95
N VAL A 32 -4.55 5.77 12.05
CA VAL A 32 -5.64 5.55 13.00
C VAL A 32 -6.39 4.26 12.67
N LEU A 33 -6.70 4.03 11.38
CA LEU A 33 -7.30 2.77 10.93
C LEU A 33 -6.44 1.57 11.29
N ARG A 34 -5.14 1.63 11.00
CA ARG A 34 -4.17 0.57 11.29
C ARG A 34 -4.08 0.28 12.79
N ALA A 35 -3.93 1.32 13.60
CA ALA A 35 -3.81 1.16 15.05
C ALA A 35 -5.08 0.53 15.66
N ASN A 36 -6.26 0.91 15.20
CA ASN A 36 -7.51 0.33 15.69
C ASN A 36 -7.75 -1.08 15.13
N ALA A 37 -7.41 -1.36 13.86
CA ALA A 37 -7.47 -2.71 13.31
C ALA A 37 -6.61 -3.71 14.11
N GLN A 38 -5.40 -3.30 14.55
CA GLN A 38 -4.55 -4.12 15.41
C GLN A 38 -5.16 -4.38 16.79
N LYS A 39 -5.88 -3.42 17.37
CA LYS A 39 -6.63 -3.63 18.61
C LYS A 39 -7.78 -4.61 18.38
N ILE A 40 -8.51 -4.48 17.27
CA ILE A 40 -9.59 -5.40 16.91
C ILE A 40 -9.06 -6.82 16.76
N VAL A 41 -7.93 -7.02 16.06
CA VAL A 41 -7.28 -8.34 15.95
C VAL A 41 -7.08 -8.97 17.32
N LYS A 42 -6.42 -8.27 18.26
CA LYS A 42 -6.15 -8.79 19.61
C LYS A 42 -7.41 -9.14 20.39
N VAL A 43 -8.46 -8.33 20.24
CA VAL A 43 -9.75 -8.58 20.93
C VAL A 43 -10.45 -9.80 20.31
N VAL A 44 -10.50 -9.88 18.99
CA VAL A 44 -11.16 -10.99 18.28
C VAL A 44 -10.41 -12.31 18.49
N GLU A 45 -9.08 -12.31 18.53
CA GLU A 45 -8.25 -13.47 18.87
C GLU A 45 -8.59 -14.06 20.25
N SER A 46 -9.07 -13.22 21.19
CA SER A 46 -9.46 -13.68 22.52
C SER A 46 -10.85 -14.37 22.56
N VAL A 47 -11.61 -14.34 21.47
CA VAL A 47 -12.94 -14.96 21.41
C VAL A 47 -12.81 -16.44 21.07
N PRO A 48 -13.40 -17.35 21.86
CA PRO A 48 -13.34 -18.78 21.57
C PRO A 48 -13.87 -19.13 20.17
N GLY A 49 -13.09 -19.91 19.43
CA GLY A 49 -13.41 -20.30 18.05
C GLY A 49 -12.79 -19.39 16.99
N ALA A 50 -12.15 -18.28 17.36
CA ALA A 50 -11.39 -17.46 16.42
C ALA A 50 -10.17 -18.22 15.89
N ALA A 51 -9.98 -18.18 14.58
CA ALA A 51 -8.84 -18.77 13.90
C ALA A 51 -8.35 -17.84 12.78
N ASP A 52 -7.04 -17.89 12.50
CA ASP A 52 -6.42 -17.17 11.41
C ASP A 52 -6.78 -15.66 11.36
N VAL A 53 -6.90 -15.02 12.54
CA VAL A 53 -7.25 -13.60 12.66
C VAL A 53 -6.13 -12.75 12.15
N ARG A 54 -6.42 -11.86 11.20
CA ARG A 54 -5.41 -10.95 10.62
C ARG A 54 -6.04 -9.65 10.14
N ALA A 55 -5.32 -8.56 10.29
CA ALA A 55 -5.65 -7.30 9.62
C ALA A 55 -5.08 -7.29 8.19
N GLU A 56 -5.80 -6.63 7.29
CA GLU A 56 -5.31 -6.32 5.95
C GLU A 56 -3.97 -5.57 6.03
N ARG A 57 -2.99 -6.00 5.22
CA ARG A 57 -1.67 -5.36 5.19
C ARG A 57 -1.75 -4.06 4.39
N VAL A 58 -1.85 -2.94 5.09
CA VAL A 58 -1.91 -1.60 4.48
C VAL A 58 -0.59 -0.85 4.55
N ALA A 59 0.42 -1.36 5.27
CA ALA A 59 1.72 -0.71 5.45
C ALA A 59 2.87 -1.71 5.27
N GLY A 60 4.11 -1.21 5.21
CA GLY A 60 5.32 -2.03 5.20
C GLY A 60 5.99 -2.18 3.83
N LEU A 61 5.59 -1.41 2.81
CA LEU A 61 6.41 -1.28 1.61
C LEU A 61 7.41 -0.13 1.80
N PRO A 62 8.71 -0.38 1.57
CA PRO A 62 9.71 0.68 1.53
C PRO A 62 9.47 1.55 0.29
N TYR A 63 9.37 2.84 0.49
CA TYR A 63 9.30 3.87 -0.57
C TYR A 63 10.56 4.70 -0.55
N LEU A 64 11.14 4.92 -1.71
CA LEU A 64 12.14 5.94 -1.90
C LEU A 64 11.42 7.29 -2.09
N ARG A 65 11.62 8.22 -1.15
CA ARG A 65 11.13 9.60 -1.27
C ARG A 65 12.23 10.48 -1.83
N VAL A 66 11.85 11.26 -2.84
CA VAL A 66 12.72 12.26 -3.46
C VAL A 66 11.98 13.59 -3.42
N ARG A 67 12.45 14.51 -2.57
CA ARG A 67 11.91 15.88 -2.46
C ARG A 67 12.85 16.86 -3.14
N VAL A 68 12.46 17.37 -4.28
CA VAL A 68 13.27 18.35 -5.02
C VAL A 68 13.40 19.68 -4.27
N ARG A 69 14.60 20.26 -4.26
CA ARG A 69 14.89 21.57 -3.69
C ARG A 69 14.94 22.61 -4.82
N ARG A 70 13.84 23.33 -4.99
CA ARG A 70 13.67 24.27 -6.11
C ARG A 70 14.70 25.39 -6.12
N ASP A 71 15.09 25.87 -4.94
CA ASP A 71 16.15 26.89 -4.77
C ASP A 71 17.52 26.37 -5.21
N ALA A 72 17.85 25.13 -4.92
CA ALA A 72 19.09 24.49 -5.36
C ALA A 72 19.10 24.28 -6.88
N ILE A 73 17.99 23.81 -7.45
CA ILE A 73 17.82 23.63 -8.90
C ILE A 73 18.02 24.96 -9.62
N ALA A 74 17.39 26.04 -9.14
CA ALA A 74 17.52 27.37 -9.73
C ALA A 74 18.97 27.91 -9.67
N ARG A 75 19.68 27.70 -8.57
CA ARG A 75 21.10 28.10 -8.42
C ARG A 75 22.03 27.43 -9.43
N HIS A 76 21.71 26.23 -9.83
CA HIS A 76 22.49 25.48 -10.82
C HIS A 76 21.99 25.67 -12.26
N GLY A 77 21.02 26.57 -12.50
CA GLY A 77 20.45 26.83 -13.84
C GLY A 77 19.74 25.61 -14.46
N LEU A 78 19.33 24.64 -13.63
CA LEU A 78 18.62 23.44 -14.06
C LEU A 78 17.12 23.67 -14.10
N ASP A 79 16.44 22.86 -14.93
CA ASP A 79 15.00 22.73 -14.89
C ASP A 79 14.59 21.61 -13.89
N ALA A 80 13.48 21.80 -13.18
CA ALA A 80 12.94 20.75 -12.33
C ALA A 80 12.65 19.48 -13.12
N GLN A 81 12.32 19.61 -14.40
CA GLN A 81 12.07 18.48 -15.30
C GLN A 81 13.33 17.62 -15.51
N ASP A 82 14.52 18.20 -15.56
CA ASP A 82 15.77 17.46 -15.73
C ASP A 82 16.04 16.55 -14.51
N VAL A 83 15.77 17.09 -13.31
CA VAL A 83 15.83 16.29 -12.06
C VAL A 83 14.78 15.18 -12.06
N LEU A 84 13.53 15.48 -12.42
CA LEU A 84 12.45 14.51 -12.48
C LEU A 84 12.72 13.42 -13.53
N ASN A 85 13.28 13.76 -14.68
CA ASN A 85 13.67 12.79 -15.70
C ASN A 85 14.70 11.76 -15.16
N THR A 86 15.66 12.24 -14.36
CA THR A 86 16.65 11.36 -13.71
C THR A 86 15.98 10.47 -12.67
N VAL A 87 15.07 11.01 -11.85
CA VAL A 87 14.31 10.23 -10.85
C VAL A 87 13.42 9.17 -11.52
N GLU A 88 12.71 9.53 -12.60
CA GLU A 88 11.92 8.56 -13.38
C GLU A 88 12.77 7.42 -13.93
N ALA A 89 14.00 7.72 -14.40
CA ALA A 89 14.91 6.72 -14.94
C ALA A 89 15.42 5.71 -13.90
N ILE A 90 15.32 6.00 -12.58
CA ILE A 90 15.60 5.02 -11.52
C ILE A 90 14.62 3.85 -11.62
N GLY A 91 13.33 4.13 -11.75
CA GLY A 91 12.27 3.13 -11.92
C GLY A 91 12.16 2.60 -13.35
N GLY A 92 12.56 3.40 -14.33
CA GLY A 92 12.46 3.17 -15.75
C GLY A 92 11.52 4.16 -16.43
N LYS A 93 12.09 5.05 -17.26
CA LYS A 93 11.35 6.04 -18.04
C LYS A 93 10.99 5.50 -19.41
N VAL A 94 9.72 5.50 -19.77
CA VAL A 94 9.27 5.20 -21.13
C VAL A 94 9.57 6.40 -22.03
N VAL A 95 10.42 6.19 -23.05
CA VAL A 95 10.87 7.26 -23.97
C VAL A 95 10.30 7.10 -25.38
N GLY A 96 9.62 6.00 -25.67
CA GLY A 96 9.02 5.76 -26.97
C GLY A 96 8.42 4.36 -27.09
N GLN A 97 8.13 3.97 -28.33
CA GLN A 97 7.62 2.63 -28.67
C GLN A 97 8.36 2.09 -29.89
N VAL A 98 8.64 0.80 -29.87
CA VAL A 98 9.10 0.03 -31.04
C VAL A 98 7.90 -0.72 -31.60
N VAL A 99 7.67 -0.61 -32.90
CA VAL A 99 6.57 -1.28 -33.60
C VAL A 99 7.14 -2.41 -34.45
N GLU A 100 6.74 -3.64 -34.19
CA GLU A 100 7.11 -4.82 -34.93
C GLU A 100 5.84 -5.52 -35.48
N GLY A 101 5.51 -5.29 -36.73
CA GLY A 101 4.25 -5.75 -37.30
C GLY A 101 3.05 -5.17 -36.54
N ASN A 102 2.24 -6.05 -35.94
CA ASN A 102 1.07 -5.63 -35.14
C ASN A 102 1.36 -5.49 -33.63
N ARG A 103 2.62 -5.66 -33.21
CA ARG A 103 3.00 -5.56 -31.80
C ARG A 103 3.67 -4.22 -31.52
N ARG A 104 3.37 -3.66 -30.34
CA ARG A 104 3.98 -2.43 -29.84
C ARG A 104 4.68 -2.71 -28.52
N PHE A 105 5.95 -2.37 -28.45
CA PHE A 105 6.78 -2.54 -27.25
C PHE A 105 7.19 -1.18 -26.71
N ALA A 106 7.03 -0.96 -25.41
CA ALA A 106 7.51 0.26 -24.77
C ALA A 106 9.04 0.26 -24.76
N LEU A 107 9.66 1.32 -25.28
CA LEU A 107 11.08 1.58 -25.15
C LEU A 107 11.33 2.29 -23.84
N GLN A 108 12.06 1.65 -22.92
CA GLN A 108 12.32 2.15 -21.58
C GLN A 108 13.81 2.38 -21.36
N VAL A 109 14.15 3.57 -20.85
CA VAL A 109 15.48 3.89 -20.33
C VAL A 109 15.47 3.70 -18.81
N ARG A 110 16.46 3.01 -18.29
CA ARG A 110 16.59 2.74 -16.86
C ARG A 110 18.03 2.90 -16.41
N ILE A 111 18.24 3.50 -15.24
CA ILE A 111 19.55 3.59 -14.60
C ILE A 111 20.08 2.18 -14.30
N ASP A 112 21.38 1.98 -14.49
CA ASP A 112 22.03 0.70 -14.19
C ASP A 112 21.78 0.24 -12.76
N ALA A 113 21.70 -1.09 -12.56
CA ALA A 113 21.37 -1.69 -11.27
C ALA A 113 22.35 -1.28 -10.15
N GLY A 114 23.64 -1.19 -10.45
CA GLY A 114 24.65 -0.78 -9.46
C GLY A 114 24.45 0.66 -9.00
N GLN A 115 24.07 1.55 -9.89
CA GLN A 115 23.84 2.98 -9.59
C GLN A 115 22.53 3.28 -8.85
N ARG A 116 21.66 2.29 -8.68
CA ARG A 116 20.39 2.38 -7.95
C ARG A 116 20.22 1.32 -6.85
N ALA A 117 21.33 0.71 -6.43
CA ALA A 117 21.32 -0.40 -5.48
C ALA A 117 20.90 0.02 -4.06
N ASN A 118 21.18 1.26 -3.68
CA ASN A 118 20.86 1.81 -2.36
C ASN A 118 20.69 3.34 -2.45
N VAL A 119 20.24 3.94 -1.34
CA VAL A 119 19.99 5.39 -1.25
C VAL A 119 21.26 6.20 -1.56
N GLU A 120 22.41 5.78 -1.10
CA GLU A 120 23.69 6.46 -1.33
C GLU A 120 24.07 6.48 -2.82
N ALA A 121 23.93 5.36 -3.52
CA ALA A 121 24.15 5.28 -4.95
C ALA A 121 23.20 6.24 -5.71
N ILE A 122 21.93 6.29 -5.31
CA ILE A 122 20.93 7.18 -5.90
C ILE A 122 21.26 8.66 -5.62
N GLN A 123 21.71 9.00 -4.43
CA GLN A 123 22.16 10.36 -4.07
C GLN A 123 23.33 10.83 -4.94
N ASN A 124 24.18 9.94 -5.39
CA ASN A 124 25.33 10.20 -6.25
C ASN A 124 25.00 10.22 -7.75
N LEU A 125 23.75 9.91 -8.16
CA LEU A 125 23.33 10.06 -9.55
C LEU A 125 23.55 11.50 -10.02
N LYS A 126 24.02 11.62 -11.26
CA LYS A 126 24.36 12.91 -11.84
C LYS A 126 23.25 13.42 -12.73
N VAL A 127 22.82 14.66 -12.49
CA VAL A 127 21.91 15.42 -13.36
C VAL A 127 22.75 16.37 -14.20
N GLY A 128 22.62 16.30 -15.51
CA GLY A 128 23.32 17.19 -16.43
C GLY A 128 22.60 18.53 -16.59
N ASP A 129 23.35 19.63 -16.64
CA ASP A 129 22.86 20.92 -17.07
C ASP A 129 23.00 21.13 -18.59
N LYS A 130 22.53 22.27 -19.11
CA LYS A 130 22.60 22.60 -20.53
C LYS A 130 24.03 22.94 -21.01
N GLU A 131 24.93 23.16 -20.08
CA GLU A 131 26.34 23.52 -20.32
C GLU A 131 27.28 22.31 -20.27
N GLY A 132 26.74 21.14 -19.91
CA GLY A 132 27.48 19.86 -19.80
C GLY A 132 28.10 19.60 -18.46
N HIS A 133 27.76 20.37 -17.41
CA HIS A 133 28.16 20.04 -16.03
C HIS A 133 27.25 18.99 -15.43
N PHE A 134 27.80 18.23 -14.50
CA PHE A 134 27.08 17.14 -13.81
C PHE A 134 26.99 17.42 -12.32
N ILE A 135 25.77 17.54 -11.80
CA ILE A 135 25.49 17.86 -10.41
C ILE A 135 24.90 16.61 -9.71
N PRO A 136 25.46 16.18 -8.57
CA PRO A 136 24.88 15.07 -7.81
C PRO A 136 23.44 15.34 -7.37
N LEU A 137 22.57 14.34 -7.49
CA LEU A 137 21.15 14.46 -7.14
C LEU A 137 20.96 14.88 -5.67
N ALA A 138 21.86 14.49 -4.76
CA ALA A 138 21.85 14.92 -3.36
C ALA A 138 21.95 16.43 -3.17
N GLN A 139 22.53 17.17 -4.12
CA GLN A 139 22.58 18.65 -4.06
C GLN A 139 21.25 19.28 -4.50
N LEU A 140 20.44 18.56 -5.29
CA LEU A 140 19.21 19.04 -5.91
C LEU A 140 17.96 18.53 -5.21
N ALA A 141 18.06 17.48 -4.41
CA ALA A 141 16.94 16.85 -3.72
C ALA A 141 17.33 16.25 -2.38
N GLU A 142 16.37 16.12 -1.49
CA GLU A 142 16.45 15.26 -0.30
C GLU A 142 15.95 13.88 -0.67
N ILE A 143 16.71 12.84 -0.29
CA ILE A 143 16.43 11.46 -0.66
C ILE A 143 16.51 10.58 0.59
N TRP A 144 15.40 9.89 0.90
CA TRP A 144 15.33 8.97 2.04
C TRP A 144 14.38 7.81 1.77
N GLU A 145 14.51 6.76 2.55
CA GLU A 145 13.54 5.67 2.59
C GLU A 145 12.52 5.91 3.70
N GLU A 146 11.27 5.64 3.42
CA GLU A 146 10.20 5.61 4.42
C GLU A 146 9.28 4.42 4.16
N GLU A 147 8.66 3.91 5.23
CA GLU A 147 7.58 2.94 5.07
C GLU A 147 6.31 3.66 4.63
N GLY A 148 5.72 3.18 3.56
CA GLY A 148 4.47 3.70 3.04
C GLY A 148 3.37 2.64 2.96
N PRO A 149 2.16 3.06 2.59
CA PRO A 149 1.04 2.14 2.44
C PRO A 149 1.27 1.20 1.26
N ALA A 150 1.22 -0.11 1.54
CA ALA A 150 1.29 -1.14 0.50
C ALA A 150 0.05 -1.10 -0.40
N GLN A 151 -1.10 -0.83 0.20
CA GLN A 151 -2.40 -0.73 -0.45
C GLN A 151 -3.30 0.21 0.35
N ILE A 152 -4.13 0.97 -0.34
CA ILE A 152 -5.21 1.76 0.27
C ILE A 152 -6.53 1.24 -0.27
N SER A 153 -7.18 0.39 0.52
CA SER A 153 -8.50 -0.15 0.18
C SER A 153 -9.59 0.88 0.42
N ARG A 154 -10.51 0.99 -0.54
CA ARG A 154 -11.68 1.86 -0.45
C ARG A 154 -12.95 1.10 -0.77
N GLU A 155 -14.02 1.46 -0.08
CA GLU A 155 -15.37 0.99 -0.32
C GLU A 155 -16.32 2.18 -0.15
N ASN A 156 -17.23 2.39 -1.09
CA ASN A 156 -18.12 3.56 -1.13
C ASN A 156 -17.38 4.90 -0.97
N ALA A 157 -16.23 5.06 -1.66
CA ALA A 157 -15.32 6.20 -1.59
C ALA A 157 -14.61 6.42 -0.23
N GLN A 158 -14.92 5.67 0.82
CA GLN A 158 -14.25 5.74 2.12
C GLN A 158 -13.07 4.78 2.17
N ARG A 159 -11.98 5.18 2.85
CA ARG A 159 -10.86 4.29 3.14
C ARG A 159 -11.31 3.25 4.17
N ARG A 160 -10.84 2.02 3.99
CA ARG A 160 -11.12 0.95 4.95
C ARG A 160 -9.90 0.07 5.22
N ILE A 161 -9.93 -0.59 6.36
CA ILE A 161 -9.09 -1.74 6.68
C ILE A 161 -10.01 -2.87 7.12
N SER A 162 -9.78 -4.08 6.60
CA SER A 162 -10.50 -5.28 7.00
C SER A 162 -9.69 -6.10 8.00
N VAL A 163 -10.35 -6.60 9.04
CA VAL A 163 -9.84 -7.66 9.89
C VAL A 163 -10.57 -8.94 9.52
N GLU A 164 -9.84 -9.89 8.99
CA GLU A 164 -10.32 -11.18 8.52
C GLU A 164 -10.25 -12.21 9.65
N VAL A 165 -11.28 -13.06 9.74
CA VAL A 165 -11.39 -14.08 10.77
C VAL A 165 -11.98 -15.34 10.16
N ASN A 166 -11.39 -16.50 10.46
CA ASN A 166 -12.02 -17.80 10.24
C ASN A 166 -12.57 -18.34 11.58
N VAL A 167 -13.61 -19.11 11.53
CA VAL A 167 -14.22 -19.71 12.74
C VAL A 167 -14.03 -21.21 12.71
N ARG A 168 -13.58 -21.78 13.84
CA ARG A 168 -13.43 -23.23 14.00
C ARG A 168 -14.10 -23.72 15.27
N GLY A 169 -14.77 -24.88 15.17
CA GLY A 169 -15.33 -25.59 16.30
C GLY A 169 -16.63 -25.00 16.87
N ARG A 170 -17.26 -23.99 16.20
CA ARG A 170 -18.56 -23.43 16.60
C ARG A 170 -19.29 -22.80 15.41
N ASP A 171 -20.55 -22.43 15.64
CA ASP A 171 -21.39 -21.76 14.64
C ASP A 171 -20.96 -20.30 14.38
N LEU A 172 -21.11 -19.87 13.14
CA LEU A 172 -20.71 -18.51 12.71
C LEU A 172 -21.53 -17.40 13.36
N ALA A 173 -22.87 -17.57 13.44
CA ALA A 173 -23.77 -16.55 13.97
C ALA A 173 -23.52 -16.27 15.47
N GLY A 174 -23.35 -17.32 16.26
CA GLY A 174 -23.01 -17.21 17.69
C GLY A 174 -21.64 -16.58 17.89
N PHE A 175 -20.65 -16.94 17.06
CA PHE A 175 -19.34 -16.31 17.10
C PHE A 175 -19.42 -14.82 16.81
N VAL A 176 -20.11 -14.40 15.71
CA VAL A 176 -20.25 -12.99 15.34
C VAL A 176 -20.90 -12.18 16.44
N THR A 177 -21.97 -12.72 17.05
CA THR A 177 -22.68 -12.06 18.15
C THR A 177 -21.76 -11.81 19.35
N GLU A 178 -20.98 -12.81 19.75
CA GLU A 178 -20.03 -12.69 20.86
C GLU A 178 -18.86 -11.77 20.53
N ALA A 179 -18.26 -11.93 19.33
CA ALA A 179 -17.14 -11.10 18.88
C ALA A 179 -17.53 -9.63 18.77
N ARG A 180 -18.71 -9.33 18.19
CA ARG A 180 -19.25 -7.96 18.11
C ARG A 180 -19.38 -7.35 19.49
N ARG A 181 -20.06 -8.02 20.41
CA ARG A 181 -20.23 -7.55 21.80
C ARG A 181 -18.88 -7.32 22.50
N THR A 182 -17.91 -8.21 22.27
CA THR A 182 -16.58 -8.12 22.88
C THR A 182 -15.80 -6.91 22.34
N VAL A 183 -15.88 -6.69 21.02
CA VAL A 183 -15.24 -5.54 20.36
C VAL A 183 -15.87 -4.23 20.82
N GLU A 184 -17.21 -4.12 20.82
CA GLU A 184 -17.94 -2.92 21.26
C GLU A 184 -17.64 -2.55 22.72
N ASN A 185 -17.49 -3.55 23.59
CA ASN A 185 -17.18 -3.33 25.01
C ASN A 185 -15.71 -2.91 25.26
N LYS A 186 -14.77 -3.40 24.45
CA LYS A 186 -13.33 -3.21 24.68
C LYS A 186 -12.70 -2.12 23.81
N ILE A 187 -13.32 -1.79 22.68
CA ILE A 187 -12.77 -0.84 21.69
C ILE A 187 -13.73 0.34 21.53
N LYS A 188 -13.23 1.52 21.88
CA LYS A 188 -13.90 2.77 21.52
C LYS A 188 -13.41 3.19 20.15
N VAL A 189 -14.28 3.12 19.16
CA VAL A 189 -14.01 3.61 17.81
C VAL A 189 -13.96 5.14 17.86
N PRO A 190 -12.94 5.79 17.31
CA PRO A 190 -12.86 7.25 17.30
C PRO A 190 -14.03 7.89 16.54
N GLU A 191 -14.32 9.14 16.84
CA GLU A 191 -15.34 9.91 16.12
C GLU A 191 -14.99 10.01 14.62
N GLY A 192 -15.98 9.84 13.74
CA GLY A 192 -15.79 9.80 12.31
C GLY A 192 -15.32 8.44 11.73
N TYR A 193 -15.16 7.42 12.58
CA TYR A 193 -14.85 6.06 12.16
C TYR A 193 -16.04 5.13 12.40
N THR A 194 -16.25 4.16 11.51
CA THR A 194 -17.35 3.20 11.60
C THR A 194 -16.87 1.77 11.45
N LEU A 195 -17.56 0.84 12.13
CA LEU A 195 -17.32 -0.60 12.05
C LEU A 195 -18.48 -1.28 11.36
N GLU A 196 -18.19 -2.11 10.38
CA GLU A 196 -19.14 -3.03 9.76
C GLU A 196 -18.68 -4.48 9.88
N TRP A 197 -19.65 -5.37 10.08
CA TRP A 197 -19.42 -6.80 10.11
C TRP A 197 -20.01 -7.42 8.84
N GLY A 198 -19.20 -8.11 8.07
CA GLY A 198 -19.60 -8.82 6.86
C GLY A 198 -19.04 -10.24 6.84
N GLY A 199 -19.59 -11.08 5.97
CA GLY A 199 -19.16 -12.46 5.82
C GLY A 199 -20.29 -13.40 5.47
N LYS A 200 -20.10 -14.70 5.71
CA LYS A 200 -21.02 -15.79 5.35
C LYS A 200 -22.10 -16.10 6.42
N PHE A 201 -22.43 -15.14 7.27
CA PHE A 201 -23.37 -15.35 8.38
C PHE A 201 -24.68 -14.64 8.18
#